data_35953f3e6ad06bd50d1e770cda068ed1
#
_entry.id   35953f3e6ad06bd50d1e770cda068ed1
#
_cell.length_a   1.000
_cell.length_b   1.000
_cell.length_c   1.000
_cell.angle_alpha   90.00
_cell.angle_beta   90.00
_cell.angle_gamma   90.00
#
_symmetry.space_group_name_H-M   'P 1'
#
loop_
_entity.id
_entity.type
_entity.pdbx_description
1 polymer ?
#
loop_
_entity_poly.entity_id
_entity_poly.type
_entity_poly.pdbx_seq_one_letter_code
_entity_poly.pdbx_strand_id
1 'polypeptide(L)'
;MRLLVLGGTEFVGRAVVETAQAGGWEVTLLHRGRHPAPEGARALLGDRTAPGGLDALARAAAEGPGWDLVVDTWSGAPSVVRDSAGLLAPYAGRYAYISSRSVYGPPVAPGSDESAPVVAGDPDAAAQSYVEDKRGGELAAARAFGEERTLWARAGLILGPWENIGRLPWWLTRIAGGGEVPAPGPRDLPLQYIDARDLAAWLLAAGRSGLHGAYDLVSPAGFTTMGELLDTCVTVTGSTAELRWLTPEAVLAAGAEPWRELPVWIPPGTPDHAALHGSDVSKALAAGLRCRPVTETVRDTWAWLATLPGRAAPQRPDRPVVGLPEQKEAALLGRGQGVQTYRTSGSRSSLRVPSVRSVPVKPWRS
;
A
#
# COMPACT_ATOMS: atom_id res chain seq x y z
N MET A 1 -23.64 11.13 -10.81
CA MET A 1 -22.69 10.31 -11.61
C MET A 1 -22.76 8.87 -11.16
N ARG A 2 -22.48 7.93 -12.06
CA ARG A 2 -22.53 6.49 -11.82
C ARG A 2 -21.12 5.93 -11.80
N LEU A 3 -20.79 5.26 -10.71
CA LEU A 3 -19.48 4.65 -10.49
C LEU A 3 -19.58 3.13 -10.47
N LEU A 4 -18.69 2.47 -11.17
CA LEU A 4 -18.42 1.04 -10.99
C LEU A 4 -17.09 0.86 -10.27
N VAL A 5 -17.08 0.08 -9.19
CA VAL A 5 -15.84 -0.33 -8.52
C VAL A 5 -15.62 -1.83 -8.72
N LEU A 6 -14.53 -2.20 -9.35
CA LEU A 6 -14.07 -3.59 -9.45
C LEU A 6 -13.24 -3.93 -8.21
N GLY A 7 -13.87 -4.51 -7.19
CA GLY A 7 -13.45 -4.64 -5.80
C GLY A 7 -14.43 -3.90 -4.88
N GLY A 8 -13.94 -3.09 -3.95
CA GLY A 8 -14.78 -2.14 -3.21
C GLY A 8 -15.23 -2.57 -1.83
N THR A 9 -14.89 -3.76 -1.36
CA THR A 9 -15.29 -4.24 -0.03
C THR A 9 -14.23 -4.05 1.04
N GLU A 10 -13.00 -3.76 0.66
CA GLU A 10 -11.85 -3.63 1.57
C GLU A 10 -10.97 -2.44 1.18
N PHE A 11 -10.26 -1.89 2.14
CA PHE A 11 -9.21 -0.87 2.04
C PHE A 11 -9.48 0.23 0.98
N VAL A 12 -8.60 0.33 -0.04
CA VAL A 12 -8.70 1.37 -1.09
C VAL A 12 -10.06 1.34 -1.80
N GLY A 13 -10.51 0.15 -2.18
CA GLY A 13 -11.79 -0.01 -2.87
C GLY A 13 -12.97 0.47 -2.02
N ARG A 14 -12.94 0.17 -0.72
CA ARG A 14 -13.94 0.62 0.24
C ARG A 14 -13.91 2.13 0.42
N ALA A 15 -12.70 2.73 0.54
CA ALA A 15 -12.55 4.17 0.61
C ALA A 15 -13.13 4.87 -0.62
N VAL A 16 -12.95 4.30 -1.81
CA VAL A 16 -13.56 4.81 -3.06
C VAL A 16 -15.08 4.75 -2.99
N VAL A 17 -15.67 3.61 -2.55
CA VAL A 17 -17.12 3.46 -2.42
C VAL A 17 -17.70 4.48 -1.45
N GLU A 18 -17.16 4.54 -0.22
CA GLU A 18 -17.65 5.43 0.84
C GLU A 18 -17.52 6.92 0.44
N THR A 19 -16.39 7.30 -0.16
CA THR A 19 -16.17 8.67 -0.64
C THR A 19 -17.13 9.03 -1.78
N ALA A 20 -17.39 8.10 -2.70
CA ALA A 20 -18.32 8.31 -3.80
C ALA A 20 -19.75 8.48 -3.31
N GLN A 21 -20.19 7.63 -2.37
CA GLN A 21 -21.53 7.72 -1.77
C GLN A 21 -21.72 9.06 -1.02
N ALA A 22 -20.72 9.47 -0.23
CA ALA A 22 -20.74 10.78 0.43
C ALA A 22 -20.80 11.95 -0.58
N GLY A 23 -20.24 11.77 -1.78
CA GLY A 23 -20.31 12.71 -2.91
C GLY A 23 -21.58 12.60 -3.77
N GLY A 24 -22.57 11.78 -3.38
CA GLY A 24 -23.86 11.62 -4.07
C GLY A 24 -23.76 10.81 -5.38
N TRP A 25 -22.78 9.92 -5.52
CA TRP A 25 -22.67 9.03 -6.67
C TRP A 25 -23.54 7.79 -6.47
N GLU A 26 -24.12 7.30 -7.56
CA GLU A 26 -24.67 5.95 -7.60
C GLU A 26 -23.54 4.94 -7.77
N VAL A 27 -23.36 4.08 -6.77
CA VAL A 27 -22.24 3.15 -6.74
C VAL A 27 -22.70 1.72 -7.00
N THR A 28 -22.11 1.10 -8.01
CA THR A 28 -22.16 -0.34 -8.26
C THR A 28 -20.77 -0.92 -7.96
N LEU A 29 -20.71 -2.10 -7.34
CA LEU A 29 -19.45 -2.81 -7.17
C LEU A 29 -19.55 -4.26 -7.61
N LEU A 30 -18.50 -4.78 -8.24
CA LEU A 30 -18.32 -6.20 -8.53
C LEU A 30 -17.35 -6.78 -7.49
N HIS A 31 -17.78 -7.80 -6.75
CA HIS A 31 -16.96 -8.47 -5.77
C HIS A 31 -17.29 -9.95 -5.61
N ARG A 32 -16.39 -10.69 -4.95
CA ARG A 32 -16.48 -12.15 -4.78
C ARG A 32 -17.43 -12.62 -3.67
N GLY A 33 -18.07 -11.70 -2.96
CA GLY A 33 -18.95 -12.04 -1.83
C GLY A 33 -18.26 -12.46 -0.54
N ARG A 34 -16.93 -12.30 -0.41
CA ARG A 34 -16.18 -12.68 0.80
C ARG A 34 -16.40 -11.71 1.97
N HIS A 35 -16.70 -10.46 1.67
CA HIS A 35 -16.99 -9.39 2.62
C HIS A 35 -18.28 -8.70 2.22
N PRO A 36 -19.07 -8.18 3.18
CA PRO A 36 -20.28 -7.43 2.87
C PRO A 36 -19.94 -6.16 2.08
N ALA A 37 -20.79 -5.84 1.11
CA ALA A 37 -20.73 -4.56 0.42
C ALA A 37 -21.02 -3.41 1.40
N PRO A 38 -20.40 -2.22 1.22
CA PRO A 38 -20.83 -1.02 1.92
C PRO A 38 -22.33 -0.76 1.69
N GLU A 39 -23.03 -0.33 2.76
CA GLU A 39 -24.45 -0.03 2.70
C GLU A 39 -24.75 1.01 1.61
N GLY A 40 -25.90 0.85 0.92
CA GLY A 40 -26.31 1.75 -0.17
C GLY A 40 -25.64 1.52 -1.53
N ALA A 41 -24.63 0.65 -1.63
CA ALA A 41 -24.02 0.30 -2.90
C ALA A 41 -24.71 -0.91 -3.54
N ARG A 42 -24.95 -0.86 -4.85
CA ARG A 42 -25.45 -2.02 -5.63
C ARG A 42 -24.34 -3.05 -5.78
N ALA A 43 -24.50 -4.23 -5.20
CA ALA A 43 -23.54 -5.31 -5.33
C ALA A 43 -23.85 -6.24 -6.51
N LEU A 44 -22.83 -6.53 -7.31
CA LEU A 44 -22.78 -7.60 -8.28
C LEU A 44 -21.79 -8.65 -7.79
N LEU A 45 -22.21 -9.93 -7.82
CA LEU A 45 -21.35 -11.04 -7.40
C LEU A 45 -20.66 -11.68 -8.59
N GLY A 46 -19.36 -11.82 -8.52
CA GLY A 46 -18.55 -12.48 -9.53
C GLY A 46 -17.07 -12.52 -9.16
N ASP A 47 -16.41 -13.62 -9.53
CA ASP A 47 -14.96 -13.73 -9.44
C ASP A 47 -14.37 -13.57 -10.84
N ARG A 48 -13.69 -12.46 -11.06
CA ARG A 48 -13.06 -12.09 -12.35
C ARG A 48 -12.03 -13.12 -12.85
N THR A 49 -11.56 -14.01 -11.98
CA THR A 49 -10.59 -15.07 -12.32
C THR A 49 -11.26 -16.38 -12.72
N ALA A 50 -12.55 -16.50 -12.50
CA ALA A 50 -13.30 -17.74 -12.78
C ALA A 50 -14.11 -17.65 -14.08
N PRO A 51 -14.31 -18.77 -14.78
CA PRO A 51 -15.25 -18.82 -15.91
C PRO A 51 -16.64 -18.31 -15.50
N GLY A 52 -17.24 -17.44 -16.32
CA GLY A 52 -18.53 -16.82 -16.02
C GLY A 52 -18.50 -15.76 -14.90
N GLY A 53 -17.35 -15.47 -14.33
CA GLY A 53 -17.22 -14.51 -13.24
C GLY A 53 -17.54 -13.06 -13.59
N LEU A 54 -17.65 -12.74 -14.88
CA LEU A 54 -18.09 -11.43 -15.38
C LEU A 54 -19.55 -11.40 -15.86
N ASP A 55 -20.31 -12.51 -15.80
CA ASP A 55 -21.66 -12.60 -16.37
C ASP A 55 -22.65 -11.62 -15.73
N ALA A 56 -22.56 -11.45 -14.40
CA ALA A 56 -23.40 -10.48 -13.69
C ALA A 56 -23.09 -9.04 -14.11
N LEU A 57 -21.82 -8.75 -14.34
CA LEU A 57 -21.35 -7.45 -14.82
C LEU A 57 -21.78 -7.22 -16.28
N ALA A 58 -21.65 -8.23 -17.14
CA ALA A 58 -22.07 -8.16 -18.55
C ALA A 58 -23.59 -7.88 -18.69
N ARG A 59 -24.41 -8.58 -17.90
CA ARG A 59 -25.88 -8.32 -17.88
C ARG A 59 -26.16 -6.90 -17.38
N ALA A 60 -25.55 -6.49 -16.28
CA ALA A 60 -25.76 -5.14 -15.74
C ALA A 60 -25.32 -4.04 -16.72
N ALA A 61 -24.26 -4.28 -17.48
CA ALA A 61 -23.79 -3.36 -18.51
C ALA A 61 -24.74 -3.26 -19.71
N ALA A 62 -25.26 -4.40 -20.18
CA ALA A 62 -26.15 -4.45 -21.34
C ALA A 62 -27.57 -3.89 -21.05
N GLU A 63 -28.06 -4.10 -19.84
CA GLU A 63 -29.42 -3.70 -19.43
C GLU A 63 -29.48 -2.30 -18.80
N GLY A 64 -28.32 -1.80 -18.31
CA GLY A 64 -28.23 -0.55 -17.58
C GLY A 64 -27.79 0.64 -18.43
N PRO A 65 -27.79 1.82 -17.81
CA PRO A 65 -27.38 3.06 -18.46
C PRO A 65 -25.85 3.22 -18.55
N GLY A 66 -25.06 2.20 -18.17
CA GLY A 66 -23.59 2.25 -18.10
C GLY A 66 -23.07 3.07 -16.92
N TRP A 67 -21.78 3.37 -16.92
CA TRP A 67 -21.08 4.09 -15.85
C TRP A 67 -20.29 5.28 -16.40
N ASP A 68 -20.20 6.34 -15.62
CA ASP A 68 -19.39 7.50 -15.98
C ASP A 68 -17.89 7.21 -15.72
N LEU A 69 -17.62 6.44 -14.65
CA LEU A 69 -16.28 6.07 -14.22
C LEU A 69 -16.24 4.62 -13.73
N VAL A 70 -15.21 3.88 -14.12
CA VAL A 70 -14.81 2.60 -13.53
C VAL A 70 -13.56 2.83 -12.70
N VAL A 71 -13.52 2.32 -11.46
CA VAL A 71 -12.31 2.24 -10.65
C VAL A 71 -11.96 0.77 -10.44
N ASP A 72 -10.78 0.37 -10.90
CA ASP A 72 -10.29 -1.00 -10.78
C ASP A 72 -9.15 -1.09 -9.78
N THR A 73 -9.36 -1.89 -8.74
CA THR A 73 -8.38 -2.12 -7.64
C THR A 73 -7.54 -3.38 -7.82
N TRP A 74 -7.59 -4.03 -8.97
CA TRP A 74 -6.92 -5.30 -9.22
C TRP A 74 -5.39 -5.22 -9.08
N SER A 75 -4.78 -6.29 -8.55
CA SER A 75 -3.33 -6.34 -8.30
C SER A 75 -2.69 -7.68 -8.65
N GLY A 76 -3.29 -8.45 -9.52
CA GLY A 76 -2.75 -9.73 -10.04
C GLY A 76 -2.75 -9.72 -11.55
N ALA A 77 -2.91 -10.90 -12.17
CA ALA A 77 -2.78 -11.12 -13.62
C ALA A 77 -3.38 -9.99 -14.48
N PRO A 78 -2.60 -9.41 -15.40
CA PRO A 78 -3.05 -8.35 -16.32
C PRO A 78 -4.23 -8.77 -17.19
N SER A 79 -4.28 -10.04 -17.59
CA SER A 79 -5.39 -10.62 -18.39
C SER A 79 -6.76 -10.40 -17.72
N VAL A 80 -6.84 -10.36 -16.39
CA VAL A 80 -8.09 -10.08 -15.66
C VAL A 80 -8.53 -8.62 -15.86
N VAL A 81 -7.59 -7.69 -15.94
CA VAL A 81 -7.86 -6.29 -16.27
C VAL A 81 -8.30 -6.19 -17.73
N ARG A 82 -7.58 -6.85 -18.65
CA ARG A 82 -7.92 -6.91 -20.07
C ARG A 82 -9.36 -7.35 -20.30
N ASP A 83 -9.76 -8.45 -19.68
CA ASP A 83 -11.09 -9.04 -19.91
C ASP A 83 -12.20 -8.14 -19.36
N SER A 84 -12.03 -7.58 -18.16
CA SER A 84 -13.02 -6.67 -17.60
C SER A 84 -13.03 -5.29 -18.26
N ALA A 85 -11.88 -4.74 -18.62
CA ALA A 85 -11.81 -3.46 -19.33
C ALA A 85 -12.40 -3.60 -20.75
N GLY A 86 -12.09 -4.70 -21.46
CA GLY A 86 -12.66 -5.00 -22.78
C GLY A 86 -14.17 -5.08 -22.75
N LEU A 87 -14.75 -5.79 -21.77
CA LEU A 87 -16.20 -5.87 -21.59
C LEU A 87 -16.82 -4.48 -21.32
N LEU A 88 -16.16 -3.63 -20.53
CA LEU A 88 -16.71 -2.37 -20.05
C LEU A 88 -16.51 -1.19 -21.01
N ALA A 89 -15.58 -1.27 -21.95
CA ALA A 89 -15.23 -0.15 -22.84
C ALA A 89 -16.42 0.45 -23.62
N PRO A 90 -17.45 -0.33 -24.07
CA PRO A 90 -18.65 0.21 -24.69
C PRO A 90 -19.66 0.86 -23.72
N TYR A 91 -19.55 0.58 -22.42
CA TYR A 91 -20.55 0.90 -21.41
C TYR A 91 -20.06 1.89 -20.35
N ALA A 92 -18.80 2.31 -20.42
CA ALA A 92 -18.24 3.23 -19.44
C ALA A 92 -17.49 4.39 -20.09
N GLY A 93 -17.63 5.57 -19.49
CA GLY A 93 -16.97 6.76 -19.98
C GLY A 93 -15.46 6.73 -19.82
N ARG A 94 -14.98 6.35 -18.63
CA ARG A 94 -13.56 6.37 -18.24
C ARG A 94 -13.20 5.19 -17.37
N TYR A 95 -11.90 4.84 -17.38
CA TYR A 95 -11.34 3.76 -16.57
C TYR A 95 -10.16 4.26 -15.75
N ALA A 96 -10.26 4.19 -14.44
CA ALA A 96 -9.18 4.50 -13.52
C ALA A 96 -8.62 3.19 -12.92
N TYR A 97 -7.39 2.88 -13.23
CA TYR A 97 -6.69 1.71 -12.70
C TYR A 97 -5.81 2.12 -11.51
N ILE A 98 -6.01 1.47 -10.35
CA ILE A 98 -5.13 1.63 -9.21
C ILE A 98 -3.83 0.88 -9.49
N SER A 99 -2.88 1.60 -10.04
CA SER A 99 -1.53 1.13 -10.30
C SER A 99 -0.62 1.32 -9.08
N SER A 100 0.66 1.24 -9.27
CA SER A 100 1.66 1.39 -8.22
C SER A 100 2.88 2.13 -8.75
N ARG A 101 3.52 2.92 -7.90
CA ARG A 101 4.83 3.51 -8.21
C ARG A 101 5.93 2.46 -8.39
N SER A 102 5.69 1.22 -7.96
CA SER A 102 6.61 0.12 -8.24
C SER A 102 6.80 -0.18 -9.74
N VAL A 103 5.96 0.37 -10.64
CA VAL A 103 6.12 0.18 -12.09
C VAL A 103 7.35 0.89 -12.67
N TYR A 104 7.95 1.83 -11.93
CA TYR A 104 9.19 2.46 -12.36
C TYR A 104 10.35 1.48 -12.29
N GLY A 105 11.14 1.44 -13.37
CA GLY A 105 12.32 0.58 -13.46
C GLY A 105 13.47 1.09 -12.59
N PRO A 106 14.15 0.19 -11.85
CA PRO A 106 15.33 0.57 -11.09
C PRO A 106 16.52 0.93 -12.03
N PRO A 107 17.42 1.87 -11.63
CA PRO A 107 17.30 2.66 -10.40
C PRO A 107 16.32 3.83 -10.55
N VAL A 108 15.48 4.05 -9.51
CA VAL A 108 14.62 5.24 -9.43
C VAL A 108 15.36 6.33 -8.69
N ALA A 109 15.65 7.45 -9.38
CA ALA A 109 16.33 8.57 -8.76
C ALA A 109 15.41 9.34 -7.81
N PRO A 110 15.95 9.94 -6.73
CA PRO A 110 15.19 10.92 -5.94
C PRO A 110 14.70 12.07 -6.82
N GLY A 111 13.46 12.53 -6.61
CA GLY A 111 12.83 13.57 -7.43
C GLY A 111 12.27 13.06 -8.77
N SER A 112 12.25 11.74 -9.01
CA SER A 112 11.59 11.20 -10.20
C SER A 112 10.08 11.43 -10.15
N ASP A 113 9.53 11.74 -11.34
CA ASP A 113 8.10 11.95 -11.59
C ASP A 113 7.56 10.90 -12.59
N GLU A 114 6.37 11.15 -13.13
CA GLU A 114 5.68 10.24 -14.07
C GLU A 114 6.40 10.05 -15.42
N SER A 115 7.42 10.83 -15.71
CA SER A 115 8.26 10.69 -16.91
C SER A 115 9.37 9.63 -16.76
N ALA A 116 9.60 9.15 -15.52
CA ALA A 116 10.62 8.14 -15.26
C ALA A 116 10.35 6.83 -16.03
N PRO A 117 11.40 6.11 -16.46
CA PRO A 117 11.24 4.85 -17.17
C PRO A 117 10.46 3.83 -16.37
N VAL A 118 9.54 3.13 -17.04
CA VAL A 118 8.73 2.06 -16.45
C VAL A 118 9.23 0.68 -16.93
N VAL A 119 8.97 -0.35 -16.14
CA VAL A 119 9.27 -1.73 -16.54
C VAL A 119 8.43 -2.15 -17.74
N ALA A 120 8.86 -3.19 -18.45
CA ALA A 120 8.02 -3.84 -19.44
C ALA A 120 6.78 -4.46 -18.74
N GLY A 121 5.69 -4.55 -19.48
CA GLY A 121 4.46 -5.21 -19.03
C GLY A 121 3.80 -5.91 -20.21
N ASP A 122 3.08 -6.98 -19.93
CA ASP A 122 2.27 -7.69 -20.92
C ASP A 122 0.80 -7.67 -20.50
N PRO A 123 -0.08 -6.99 -21.27
CA PRO A 123 -1.52 -6.91 -20.94
C PRO A 123 -2.26 -8.26 -21.06
N ASP A 124 -1.68 -9.26 -21.71
CA ASP A 124 -2.27 -10.57 -21.91
C ASP A 124 -1.72 -11.62 -20.94
N ALA A 125 -0.73 -11.25 -20.12
CA ALA A 125 -0.07 -12.19 -19.22
C ALA A 125 -1.00 -12.74 -18.15
N ALA A 126 -0.74 -14.00 -17.77
CA ALA A 126 -1.08 -14.52 -16.45
C ALA A 126 -0.26 -13.79 -15.37
N ALA A 127 -0.52 -14.10 -14.09
CA ALA A 127 0.22 -13.46 -12.99
C ALA A 127 1.74 -13.70 -13.10
N GLN A 128 2.49 -12.61 -12.98
CA GLN A 128 3.95 -12.55 -13.00
C GLN A 128 4.46 -11.99 -11.66
N SER A 129 5.43 -11.08 -11.70
CA SER A 129 5.75 -10.28 -10.52
C SER A 129 4.73 -9.16 -10.34
N TYR A 130 4.55 -8.69 -9.09
CA TYR A 130 3.64 -7.58 -8.79
C TYR A 130 3.87 -6.34 -9.66
N VAL A 131 5.12 -6.03 -9.95
CA VAL A 131 5.54 -4.86 -10.73
C VAL A 131 5.10 -5.01 -12.18
N GLU A 132 5.37 -6.17 -12.79
CA GLU A 132 4.98 -6.51 -14.16
C GLU A 132 3.46 -6.61 -14.28
N ASP A 133 2.77 -7.20 -13.30
CA ASP A 133 1.32 -7.28 -13.24
C ASP A 133 0.69 -5.88 -13.21
N LYS A 134 1.22 -4.96 -12.40
CA LYS A 134 0.71 -3.57 -12.35
C LYS A 134 0.93 -2.85 -13.69
N ARG A 135 2.10 -3.01 -14.30
CA ARG A 135 2.37 -2.40 -15.62
C ARG A 135 1.52 -3.03 -16.73
N GLY A 136 1.38 -4.34 -16.73
CA GLY A 136 0.50 -5.06 -17.66
C GLY A 136 -0.95 -4.62 -17.54
N GLY A 137 -1.43 -4.39 -16.30
CA GLY A 137 -2.77 -3.84 -16.03
C GLY A 137 -2.97 -2.42 -16.57
N GLU A 138 -1.95 -1.54 -16.47
CA GLU A 138 -1.99 -0.21 -17.12
C GLU A 138 -2.19 -0.34 -18.63
N LEU A 139 -1.42 -1.21 -19.27
CA LEU A 139 -1.48 -1.45 -20.70
C LEU A 139 -2.81 -2.09 -21.14
N ALA A 140 -3.33 -3.04 -20.35
CA ALA A 140 -4.62 -3.69 -20.62
C ALA A 140 -5.78 -2.68 -20.58
N ALA A 141 -5.81 -1.80 -19.57
CA ALA A 141 -6.80 -0.74 -19.47
C ALA A 141 -6.73 0.24 -20.65
N ALA A 142 -5.52 0.70 -21.01
CA ALA A 142 -5.31 1.62 -22.12
C ALA A 142 -5.67 0.99 -23.48
N ARG A 143 -5.37 -0.29 -23.67
CA ARG A 143 -5.77 -1.03 -24.90
C ARG A 143 -7.28 -1.03 -25.10
N ALA A 144 -8.06 -1.19 -24.03
CA ALA A 144 -9.51 -1.27 -24.10
C ALA A 144 -10.19 0.10 -24.21
N PHE A 145 -9.74 1.09 -23.43
CA PHE A 145 -10.39 2.40 -23.34
C PHE A 145 -9.74 3.50 -24.19
N GLY A 146 -8.50 3.29 -24.64
CA GLY A 146 -7.65 4.35 -25.17
C GLY A 146 -7.03 5.20 -24.06
N GLU A 147 -5.86 5.81 -24.33
CA GLU A 147 -5.11 6.58 -23.33
C GLU A 147 -5.91 7.77 -22.79
N GLU A 148 -6.68 8.46 -23.63
CA GLU A 148 -7.47 9.64 -23.27
C GLU A 148 -8.65 9.34 -22.33
N ARG A 149 -9.04 8.07 -22.19
CA ARG A 149 -10.07 7.63 -21.26
C ARG A 149 -9.54 6.79 -20.11
N THR A 150 -8.23 6.64 -20.03
CA THR A 150 -7.57 5.81 -19.00
C THR A 150 -6.74 6.66 -18.06
N LEU A 151 -6.96 6.49 -16.76
CA LEU A 151 -6.19 7.10 -15.68
C LEU A 151 -5.40 6.01 -14.95
N TRP A 152 -4.09 6.17 -14.84
CA TRP A 152 -3.22 5.29 -14.06
C TRP A 152 -2.85 5.96 -12.74
N ALA A 153 -3.49 5.52 -11.67
CA ALA A 153 -3.22 6.00 -10.33
C ALA A 153 -2.04 5.23 -9.73
N ARG A 154 -0.81 5.69 -9.97
CA ARG A 154 0.41 5.09 -9.45
C ARG A 154 0.56 5.44 -7.97
N ALA A 155 -0.10 4.69 -7.12
CA ALA A 155 -0.07 4.92 -5.69
C ALA A 155 1.27 4.54 -5.08
N GLY A 156 1.73 5.35 -4.10
CA GLY A 156 2.84 5.02 -3.22
C GLY A 156 2.40 4.14 -2.05
N LEU A 157 3.01 4.35 -0.88
CA LEU A 157 2.56 3.72 0.37
C LEU A 157 1.16 4.22 0.71
N ILE A 158 0.18 3.33 0.78
CA ILE A 158 -1.19 3.66 1.17
C ILE A 158 -1.39 3.27 2.62
N LEU A 159 -1.88 4.18 3.46
CA LEU A 159 -2.24 3.96 4.86
C LEU A 159 -3.70 4.37 5.08
N GLY A 160 -4.26 4.05 6.25
CA GLY A 160 -5.58 4.51 6.65
C GLY A 160 -6.49 3.41 7.18
N PRO A 161 -7.74 3.74 7.51
CA PRO A 161 -8.74 2.76 7.93
C PRO A 161 -8.94 1.65 6.89
N TRP A 162 -9.30 0.45 7.38
CA TRP A 162 -9.49 -0.76 6.54
C TRP A 162 -8.20 -1.31 5.92
N GLU A 163 -7.02 -0.83 6.31
CA GLU A 163 -5.76 -1.39 5.82
C GLU A 163 -5.64 -2.87 6.22
N ASN A 164 -5.68 -3.74 5.22
CA ASN A 164 -5.61 -5.18 5.37
C ASN A 164 -4.25 -5.79 5.04
N ILE A 165 -3.22 -4.95 4.90
CA ILE A 165 -1.81 -5.37 4.79
C ILE A 165 -1.15 -5.43 6.17
N GLY A 166 -1.57 -4.54 7.08
CA GLY A 166 -1.17 -4.55 8.48
C GLY A 166 -0.04 -3.60 8.84
N ARG A 167 0.36 -2.64 7.98
CA ARG A 167 1.52 -1.77 8.24
C ARG A 167 1.29 -0.78 9.38
N LEU A 168 0.38 0.18 9.19
CA LEU A 168 0.02 1.12 10.26
C LEU A 168 -0.73 0.43 11.40
N PRO A 169 -1.64 -0.52 11.13
CA PRO A 169 -2.28 -1.31 12.19
C PRO A 169 -1.30 -2.03 13.13
N TRP A 170 -0.20 -2.57 12.60
CA TRP A 170 0.81 -3.21 13.44
C TRP A 170 1.48 -2.22 14.40
N TRP A 171 1.90 -1.05 13.93
CA TRP A 171 2.47 -0.01 14.78
C TRP A 171 1.50 0.40 15.88
N LEU A 172 0.24 0.64 15.51
CA LEU A 172 -0.80 1.04 16.46
C LEU A 172 -1.05 -0.03 17.54
N THR A 173 -1.19 -1.28 17.15
CA THR A 173 -1.42 -2.38 18.11
C THR A 173 -0.19 -2.65 18.96
N ARG A 174 1.02 -2.62 18.39
CA ARG A 174 2.24 -2.81 19.14
C ARG A 174 2.47 -1.70 20.17
N ILE A 175 2.30 -0.45 19.75
CA ILE A 175 2.46 0.72 20.63
C ILE A 175 1.37 0.73 21.71
N ALA A 176 0.14 0.40 21.38
CA ALA A 176 -0.95 0.30 22.36
C ALA A 176 -0.68 -0.75 23.46
N GLY A 177 0.11 -1.76 23.17
CA GLY A 177 0.57 -2.76 24.15
C GLY A 177 1.51 -2.21 25.22
N GLY A 178 2.04 -1.00 25.03
CA GLY A 178 2.94 -0.34 26.00
C GLY A 178 4.35 -0.92 26.06
N GLY A 179 5.10 -0.50 27.09
CA GLY A 179 6.49 -0.88 27.33
C GLY A 179 7.46 -0.28 26.30
N GLU A 180 8.68 -0.79 26.27
CA GLU A 180 9.66 -0.36 25.28
C GLU A 180 9.32 -0.92 23.90
N VAL A 181 9.37 -0.06 22.89
CA VAL A 181 9.09 -0.38 21.48
C VAL A 181 10.31 -0.03 20.64
N PRO A 182 10.93 -0.98 19.92
CA PRO A 182 12.04 -0.65 19.03
C PRO A 182 11.53 0.22 17.88
N ALA A 183 12.10 1.41 17.77
CA ALA A 183 11.79 2.38 16.74
C ALA A 183 12.99 2.51 15.78
N PRO A 184 12.81 2.19 14.47
CA PRO A 184 13.92 2.26 13.53
C PRO A 184 14.19 3.71 13.13
N GLY A 185 15.42 4.16 13.32
CA GLY A 185 15.88 5.51 13.02
C GLY A 185 16.35 5.71 11.58
N PRO A 186 16.76 6.94 11.29
CA PRO A 186 16.72 8.12 12.16
C PRO A 186 15.28 8.62 12.38
N ARG A 187 15.07 9.36 13.48
CA ARG A 187 13.75 9.87 13.85
C ARG A 187 13.18 10.85 12.83
N ASP A 188 14.02 11.64 12.21
CA ASP A 188 13.71 12.61 11.16
C ASP A 188 13.68 12.01 9.74
N LEU A 189 13.72 10.66 9.63
CA LEU A 189 13.64 9.96 8.34
C LEU A 189 12.36 10.37 7.58
N PRO A 190 12.49 11.02 6.42
CA PRO A 190 11.32 11.47 5.67
C PRO A 190 10.53 10.30 5.10
N LEU A 191 9.21 10.43 5.13
CA LEU A 191 8.27 9.46 4.60
C LEU A 191 7.33 10.12 3.61
N GLN A 192 6.96 9.37 2.57
CA GLN A 192 5.83 9.66 1.70
C GLN A 192 4.79 8.56 1.84
N TYR A 193 3.55 8.91 2.08
CA TYR A 193 2.40 8.01 2.09
C TYR A 193 1.16 8.74 1.56
N ILE A 194 0.11 8.03 1.26
CA ILE A 194 -1.21 8.60 0.96
C ILE A 194 -2.27 7.90 1.82
N ASP A 195 -3.20 8.67 2.38
CA ASP A 195 -4.39 8.08 3.00
C ASP A 195 -5.33 7.54 1.90
N ALA A 196 -5.87 6.33 2.11
CA ALA A 196 -6.76 5.70 1.15
C ALA A 196 -7.96 6.57 0.77
N ARG A 197 -8.42 7.44 1.68
CA ARG A 197 -9.53 8.38 1.46
C ARG A 197 -9.12 9.58 0.60
N ASP A 198 -7.86 10.05 0.72
CA ASP A 198 -7.32 11.13 -0.12
C ASP A 198 -7.09 10.63 -1.55
N LEU A 199 -6.58 9.41 -1.68
CA LEU A 199 -6.50 8.71 -2.96
C LEU A 199 -7.89 8.59 -3.61
N ALA A 200 -8.89 8.14 -2.86
CA ALA A 200 -10.27 8.02 -3.32
C ALA A 200 -10.87 9.36 -3.74
N ALA A 201 -10.73 10.40 -2.92
CA ALA A 201 -11.24 11.73 -3.21
C ALA A 201 -10.63 12.31 -4.48
N TRP A 202 -9.31 12.16 -4.65
CA TRP A 202 -8.61 12.63 -5.84
C TRP A 202 -9.04 11.86 -7.09
N LEU A 203 -9.17 10.53 -7.02
CA LEU A 203 -9.63 9.69 -8.14
C LEU A 203 -11.00 10.11 -8.66
N LEU A 204 -11.95 10.36 -7.75
CA LEU A 204 -13.30 10.78 -8.11
C LEU A 204 -13.32 12.18 -8.73
N ALA A 205 -12.51 13.10 -8.20
CA ALA A 205 -12.33 14.43 -8.78
C ALA A 205 -11.68 14.37 -10.16
N ALA A 206 -10.62 13.57 -10.32
CA ALA A 206 -9.92 13.33 -11.58
C ALA A 206 -10.87 12.76 -12.65
N GLY A 207 -11.68 11.77 -12.27
CA GLY A 207 -12.69 11.19 -13.15
C GLY A 207 -13.72 12.22 -13.65
N ARG A 208 -14.19 13.11 -12.76
CA ARG A 208 -15.10 14.23 -13.14
C ARG A 208 -14.45 15.20 -14.10
N SER A 209 -13.20 15.55 -13.86
CA SER A 209 -12.46 16.55 -14.64
C SER A 209 -11.89 16.00 -15.95
N GLY A 210 -12.07 14.70 -16.20
CA GLY A 210 -11.57 14.07 -17.40
C GLY A 210 -10.04 13.90 -17.45
N LEU A 211 -9.37 13.88 -16.31
CA LEU A 211 -7.93 13.62 -16.25
C LEU A 211 -7.62 12.22 -16.78
N HIS A 212 -6.47 12.07 -17.43
CA HIS A 212 -6.01 10.82 -18.01
C HIS A 212 -4.47 10.71 -17.94
N GLY A 213 -3.94 9.53 -18.26
CA GLY A 213 -2.52 9.22 -18.16
C GLY A 213 -2.09 8.87 -16.73
N ALA A 214 -0.78 8.91 -16.47
CA ALA A 214 -0.19 8.55 -15.18
C ALA A 214 -0.17 9.72 -14.20
N TYR A 215 -0.43 9.41 -12.94
CA TYR A 215 -0.26 10.33 -11.81
C TYR A 215 0.32 9.59 -10.62
N ASP A 216 1.40 10.12 -10.06
CA ASP A 216 1.99 9.63 -8.82
C ASP A 216 1.19 10.11 -7.61
N LEU A 217 0.50 9.17 -6.97
CA LEU A 217 -0.41 9.49 -5.88
C LEU A 217 0.19 9.09 -4.53
N VAL A 218 0.92 10.03 -3.98
CA VAL A 218 1.52 9.96 -2.65
C VAL A 218 1.70 11.39 -2.15
N SER A 219 1.97 11.59 -0.86
CA SER A 219 2.24 12.94 -0.31
C SER A 219 3.53 13.54 -0.90
N PRO A 220 3.74 14.86 -0.78
CA PRO A 220 5.02 15.48 -1.08
C PRO A 220 6.18 14.85 -0.30
N ALA A 221 7.39 14.89 -0.84
CA ALA A 221 8.57 14.46 -0.13
C ALA A 221 8.75 15.27 1.17
N GLY A 222 9.06 14.60 2.27
CA GLY A 222 9.20 15.23 3.59
C GLY A 222 7.87 15.66 4.24
N PHE A 223 6.73 15.16 3.74
CA PHE A 223 5.41 15.46 4.28
C PHE A 223 5.25 15.05 5.74
N THR A 224 5.86 13.96 6.13
CA THR A 224 5.97 13.50 7.52
C THR A 224 7.30 12.77 7.72
N THR A 225 7.63 12.46 8.98
CA THR A 225 8.82 11.69 9.34
C THR A 225 8.43 10.40 10.07
N MET A 226 9.39 9.47 10.17
CA MET A 226 9.18 8.25 10.97
C MET A 226 8.89 8.59 12.43
N GLY A 227 9.53 9.64 12.96
CA GLY A 227 9.28 10.15 14.30
C GLY A 227 7.86 10.66 14.48
N GLU A 228 7.40 11.54 13.60
CA GLU A 228 6.04 12.07 13.66
C GLU A 228 4.99 10.97 13.58
N LEU A 229 5.19 9.98 12.70
CA LEU A 229 4.28 8.83 12.59
C LEU A 229 4.19 8.06 13.90
N LEU A 230 5.33 7.65 14.48
CA LEU A 230 5.34 6.82 15.68
C LEU A 230 4.92 7.58 16.94
N ASP A 231 5.32 8.84 17.09
CA ASP A 231 4.88 9.69 18.22
C ASP A 231 3.35 9.92 18.16
N THR A 232 2.83 10.09 16.94
CA THR A 232 1.38 10.20 16.74
C THR A 232 0.68 8.89 17.16
N CYS A 233 1.27 7.74 16.84
CA CYS A 233 0.72 6.45 17.31
C CYS A 233 0.69 6.36 18.84
N VAL A 234 1.76 6.81 19.54
CA VAL A 234 1.77 6.86 21.02
C VAL A 234 0.65 7.77 21.53
N THR A 235 0.55 8.98 20.99
CA THR A 235 -0.43 9.98 21.41
C THR A 235 -1.87 9.50 21.20
N VAL A 236 -2.17 8.98 20.02
CA VAL A 236 -3.53 8.56 19.63
C VAL A 236 -3.99 7.32 20.37
N THR A 237 -3.08 6.39 20.65
CA THR A 237 -3.43 5.19 21.44
C THR A 237 -3.57 5.47 22.93
N GLY A 238 -3.08 6.62 23.41
CA GLY A 238 -2.99 6.93 24.84
C GLY A 238 -2.02 6.02 25.59
N SER A 239 -1.08 5.41 24.88
CA SER A 239 -0.15 4.44 25.44
C SER A 239 0.97 5.11 26.22
N THR A 240 1.52 4.36 27.21
CA THR A 240 2.76 4.69 27.91
C THR A 240 3.99 4.07 27.26
N ALA A 241 3.89 3.70 25.99
CA ALA A 241 5.00 3.10 25.24
C ALA A 241 6.20 4.06 25.15
N GLU A 242 7.40 3.52 25.37
CA GLU A 242 8.66 4.24 25.22
C GLU A 242 9.34 3.82 23.90
N LEU A 243 9.46 4.73 22.95
CA LEU A 243 10.13 4.48 21.68
C LEU A 243 11.65 4.43 21.88
N ARG A 244 12.24 3.27 21.69
CA ARG A 244 13.70 3.07 21.74
C ARG A 244 14.26 3.20 20.34
N TRP A 245 14.75 4.39 20.03
CA TRP A 245 15.31 4.71 18.71
C TRP A 245 16.63 4.00 18.48
N LEU A 246 16.69 3.24 17.37
CA LEU A 246 17.83 2.41 16.99
C LEU A 246 18.43 2.94 15.69
N THR A 247 19.76 2.85 15.54
CA THR A 247 20.39 3.20 14.26
C THR A 247 20.06 2.16 13.19
N PRO A 248 20.07 2.54 11.92
CA PRO A 248 19.83 1.58 10.82
C PRO A 248 20.77 0.37 10.89
N GLU A 249 22.02 0.59 11.25
CA GLU A 249 23.03 -0.46 11.36
C GLU A 249 22.67 -1.46 12.47
N ALA A 250 22.21 -0.98 13.63
CA ALA A 250 21.77 -1.84 14.73
C ALA A 250 20.55 -2.67 14.34
N VAL A 251 19.59 -2.08 13.64
CA VAL A 251 18.40 -2.77 13.13
C VAL A 251 18.79 -3.89 12.17
N LEU A 252 19.64 -3.59 11.20
CA LEU A 252 20.11 -4.56 10.20
C LEU A 252 20.98 -5.66 10.80
N ALA A 253 21.85 -5.31 11.75
CA ALA A 253 22.72 -6.27 12.47
C ALA A 253 21.90 -7.29 13.29
N ALA A 254 20.73 -6.90 13.79
CA ALA A 254 19.80 -7.80 14.47
C ALA A 254 19.00 -8.69 13.49
N GLY A 255 19.23 -8.55 12.18
CA GLY A 255 18.55 -9.31 11.15
C GLY A 255 17.07 -8.97 10.97
N ALA A 256 16.64 -7.78 11.41
CA ALA A 256 15.29 -7.31 11.16
C ALA A 256 15.11 -6.92 9.68
N GLU A 257 14.03 -7.39 9.08
CA GLU A 257 13.74 -7.12 7.67
C GLU A 257 13.03 -5.77 7.53
N PRO A 258 13.64 -4.81 6.77
CA PRO A 258 12.97 -3.55 6.43
C PRO A 258 11.62 -3.81 5.74
N TRP A 259 10.70 -2.85 5.84
CA TRP A 259 9.39 -2.88 5.19
C TRP A 259 8.42 -3.96 5.67
N ARG A 260 8.88 -5.16 5.95
CA ARG A 260 8.06 -6.29 6.38
C ARG A 260 7.96 -6.42 7.90
N GLU A 261 9.13 -6.56 8.57
CA GLU A 261 9.17 -6.73 10.04
C GLU A 261 9.13 -5.39 10.77
N LEU A 262 9.69 -4.35 10.18
CA LEU A 262 9.54 -2.96 10.61
C LEU A 262 8.77 -2.20 9.52
N PRO A 263 7.43 -2.25 9.56
CA PRO A 263 6.59 -1.71 8.49
C PRO A 263 6.84 -0.23 8.27
N VAL A 264 6.69 0.22 7.02
CA VAL A 264 6.91 1.60 6.56
C VAL A 264 8.39 1.99 6.49
N TRP A 265 9.23 1.44 7.35
CA TRP A 265 10.64 1.79 7.42
C TRP A 265 11.47 1.10 6.34
N ILE A 266 12.29 1.89 5.65
CA ILE A 266 13.36 1.44 4.75
C ILE A 266 14.64 2.19 5.17
N PRO A 267 15.81 1.53 5.19
CA PRO A 267 17.05 2.18 5.59
C PRO A 267 17.35 3.44 4.76
N PRO A 268 17.71 4.55 5.39
CA PRO A 268 18.06 5.79 4.70
C PRO A 268 19.27 5.60 3.77
N GLY A 269 19.33 6.40 2.71
CA GLY A 269 20.44 6.36 1.75
C GLY A 269 20.44 5.16 0.81
N THR A 270 19.45 4.28 0.89
CA THR A 270 19.29 3.16 -0.05
C THR A 270 18.48 3.58 -1.28
N PRO A 271 18.70 2.93 -2.45
CA PRO A 271 17.86 3.14 -3.62
C PRO A 271 16.37 2.90 -3.36
N ASP A 272 16.05 1.91 -2.53
CA ASP A 272 14.67 1.57 -2.18
C ASP A 272 13.99 2.69 -1.37
N HIS A 273 14.72 3.34 -0.44
CA HIS A 273 14.20 4.50 0.27
C HIS A 273 13.92 5.67 -0.69
N ALA A 274 14.85 5.95 -1.59
CA ALA A 274 14.69 7.00 -2.60
C ALA A 274 13.49 6.72 -3.52
N ALA A 275 13.35 5.48 -3.98
CA ALA A 275 12.24 5.05 -4.84
C ALA A 275 10.88 5.16 -4.16
N LEU A 276 10.81 4.90 -2.85
CA LEU A 276 9.53 4.91 -2.13
C LEU A 276 9.17 6.30 -1.58
N HIS A 277 10.16 7.05 -1.08
CA HIS A 277 9.95 8.28 -0.30
C HIS A 277 10.55 9.54 -0.92
N GLY A 278 11.05 9.47 -2.16
CA GLY A 278 11.73 10.58 -2.83
C GLY A 278 11.07 11.07 -4.12
N SER A 279 9.75 10.87 -4.31
CA SER A 279 9.08 11.25 -5.57
C SER A 279 8.75 12.73 -5.66
N ASP A 280 8.84 13.27 -6.87
CA ASP A 280 8.15 14.49 -7.24
C ASP A 280 6.68 14.17 -7.60
N VAL A 281 5.76 14.83 -6.91
CA VAL A 281 4.30 14.67 -7.10
C VAL A 281 3.65 15.99 -7.53
N SER A 282 4.43 16.91 -8.06
CA SER A 282 3.97 18.24 -8.46
C SER A 282 2.79 18.18 -9.43
N LYS A 283 2.78 17.22 -10.34
CA LYS A 283 1.70 16.99 -11.29
C LYS A 283 0.38 16.67 -10.58
N ALA A 284 0.39 15.75 -9.61
CA ALA A 284 -0.80 15.38 -8.84
C ALA A 284 -1.29 16.54 -7.95
N LEU A 285 -0.36 17.30 -7.35
CA LEU A 285 -0.68 18.49 -6.56
C LEU A 285 -1.32 19.59 -7.41
N ALA A 286 -0.77 19.85 -8.60
CA ALA A 286 -1.36 20.79 -9.57
C ALA A 286 -2.75 20.34 -10.04
N ALA A 287 -2.99 19.01 -10.09
CA ALA A 287 -4.29 18.41 -10.38
C ALA A 287 -5.19 18.28 -9.14
N GLY A 288 -4.88 18.97 -8.05
CA GLY A 288 -5.75 19.10 -6.88
C GLY A 288 -5.57 18.03 -5.81
N LEU A 289 -4.47 17.23 -5.83
CA LEU A 289 -4.18 16.31 -4.73
C LEU A 289 -4.08 17.09 -3.41
N ARG A 290 -4.75 16.57 -2.39
CA ARG A 290 -4.64 17.06 -1.01
C ARG A 290 -4.35 15.85 -0.12
N CYS A 291 -3.39 16.00 0.77
CA CYS A 291 -3.03 14.97 1.73
C CYS A 291 -3.37 15.46 3.13
N ARG A 292 -4.10 14.64 3.88
CA ARG A 292 -4.45 14.94 5.28
C ARG A 292 -3.23 14.78 6.18
N PRO A 293 -3.16 15.52 7.29
CA PRO A 293 -2.10 15.35 8.28
C PRO A 293 -2.00 13.92 8.80
N VAL A 294 -0.79 13.47 9.15
CA VAL A 294 -0.55 12.12 9.69
C VAL A 294 -1.40 11.82 10.93
N THR A 295 -1.66 12.84 11.74
CA THR A 295 -2.50 12.75 12.94
C THR A 295 -3.93 12.30 12.64
N GLU A 296 -4.51 12.71 11.51
CA GLU A 296 -5.84 12.28 11.09
C GLU A 296 -5.84 10.83 10.60
N THR A 297 -4.87 10.48 9.75
CA THR A 297 -4.73 9.10 9.26
C THR A 297 -4.55 8.11 10.41
N VAL A 298 -3.68 8.41 11.36
CA VAL A 298 -3.40 7.57 12.53
C VAL A 298 -4.63 7.47 13.44
N ARG A 299 -5.25 8.61 13.79
CA ARG A 299 -6.45 8.68 14.65
C ARG A 299 -7.59 7.83 14.07
N ASP A 300 -7.88 8.01 12.79
CA ASP A 300 -9.03 7.36 12.17
C ASP A 300 -8.76 5.87 11.93
N THR A 301 -7.49 5.49 11.67
CA THR A 301 -7.09 4.08 11.62
C THR A 301 -7.24 3.42 13.00
N TRP A 302 -6.84 4.10 14.08
CA TRP A 302 -7.02 3.60 15.43
C TRP A 302 -8.50 3.48 15.82
N ALA A 303 -9.32 4.47 15.46
CA ALA A 303 -10.77 4.43 15.68
C ALA A 303 -11.40 3.22 14.96
N TRP A 304 -11.00 2.96 13.72
CA TRP A 304 -11.43 1.76 13.00
C TRP A 304 -10.97 0.47 13.70
N LEU A 305 -9.69 0.37 14.09
CA LEU A 305 -9.17 -0.81 14.80
C LEU A 305 -9.96 -1.09 16.10
N ALA A 306 -10.41 -0.04 16.79
CA ALA A 306 -11.20 -0.18 18.00
C ALA A 306 -12.56 -0.88 17.77
N THR A 307 -13.06 -0.90 16.53
CA THR A 307 -14.29 -1.61 16.16
C THR A 307 -14.08 -3.11 15.91
N LEU A 308 -12.82 -3.56 15.82
CA LEU A 308 -12.49 -4.94 15.50
C LEU A 308 -12.23 -5.77 16.76
N PRO A 309 -12.58 -7.07 16.75
CA PRO A 309 -12.27 -7.97 17.85
C PRO A 309 -10.76 -7.97 18.15
N GLY A 310 -10.39 -7.73 19.39
CA GLY A 310 -8.98 -7.69 19.80
C GLY A 310 -8.15 -6.58 19.15
N ARG A 311 -8.77 -5.64 18.43
CA ARG A 311 -8.11 -4.61 17.62
C ARG A 311 -7.13 -5.18 16.60
N ALA A 312 -7.35 -6.40 16.16
CA ALA A 312 -6.53 -7.07 15.17
C ALA A 312 -7.05 -6.76 13.75
N ALA A 313 -6.27 -6.07 12.95
CA ALA A 313 -6.61 -5.84 11.55
C ALA A 313 -6.61 -7.14 10.77
N PRO A 314 -7.59 -7.39 9.89
CA PRO A 314 -7.54 -8.49 8.98
C PRO A 314 -6.30 -8.40 8.10
N GLN A 315 -5.52 -9.47 8.02
CA GLN A 315 -4.41 -9.56 7.09
C GLN A 315 -4.79 -10.43 5.88
N ARG A 316 -4.35 -10.03 4.72
CA ARG A 316 -4.58 -10.79 3.49
C ARG A 316 -3.77 -12.08 3.52
N PRO A 317 -4.40 -13.25 3.26
CA PRO A 317 -3.69 -14.53 3.32
C PRO A 317 -2.70 -14.75 2.16
N ASP A 318 -2.81 -13.94 1.09
CA ASP A 318 -1.93 -13.93 -0.08
C ASP A 318 -0.72 -12.98 0.07
N ARG A 319 -0.53 -12.42 1.27
CA ARG A 319 0.59 -11.52 1.59
C ARG A 319 1.39 -12.04 2.78
N PRO A 320 2.71 -11.78 2.82
CA PRO A 320 3.52 -12.09 3.99
C PRO A 320 3.00 -11.37 5.23
N VAL A 321 3.08 -12.04 6.37
CA VAL A 321 2.74 -11.42 7.67
C VAL A 321 3.68 -10.25 7.94
N VAL A 322 3.10 -9.13 8.33
CA VAL A 322 3.82 -7.89 8.67
C VAL A 322 4.00 -7.80 10.17
N GLY A 323 5.17 -7.36 10.60
CA GLY A 323 5.50 -7.10 11.99
C GLY A 323 6.73 -7.82 12.49
N LEU A 324 7.29 -7.31 13.59
CA LEU A 324 8.54 -7.78 14.17
C LEU A 324 8.28 -9.02 15.04
N PRO A 325 8.97 -10.14 14.82
CA PRO A 325 8.90 -11.31 15.71
C PRO A 325 9.44 -11.00 17.11
N GLU A 326 8.81 -11.55 18.15
CA GLU A 326 9.19 -11.32 19.56
C GLU A 326 10.67 -11.56 19.85
N GLN A 327 11.26 -12.59 19.26
CA GLN A 327 12.68 -12.90 19.46
C GLN A 327 13.60 -11.79 18.91
N LYS A 328 13.25 -11.23 17.73
CA LYS A 328 14.00 -10.12 17.15
C LYS A 328 13.74 -8.82 17.91
N GLU A 329 12.52 -8.60 18.38
CA GLU A 329 12.20 -7.48 19.24
C GLU A 329 13.03 -7.51 20.54
N ALA A 330 13.09 -8.65 21.23
CA ALA A 330 13.90 -8.83 22.41
C ALA A 330 15.39 -8.57 22.14
N ALA A 331 15.91 -9.03 21.00
CA ALA A 331 17.29 -8.78 20.60
C ALA A 331 17.56 -7.29 20.37
N LEU A 332 16.66 -6.57 19.67
CA LEU A 332 16.77 -5.14 19.42
C LEU A 332 16.70 -4.31 20.71
N LEU A 333 15.95 -4.76 21.70
CA LEU A 333 15.84 -4.11 23.01
C LEU A 333 16.95 -4.54 24.02
N GLY A 334 17.90 -5.37 23.57
CA GLY A 334 18.95 -5.88 24.46
C GLY A 334 18.47 -6.88 25.50
N ARG A 335 17.25 -7.45 25.34
CA ARG A 335 16.64 -8.42 26.26
C ARG A 335 16.97 -9.88 25.89
N GLY A 336 17.71 -10.10 24.82
CA GLY A 336 18.11 -11.41 24.33
C GLY A 336 19.47 -11.81 24.85
N GLN A 337 19.50 -12.58 25.90
CA GLN A 337 20.31 -13.67 26.43
C GLN A 337 20.49 -13.50 27.94
N GLY A 338 19.74 -14.30 28.70
CA GLY A 338 20.21 -14.71 30.01
C GLY A 338 21.60 -15.35 29.84
N VAL A 339 22.60 -14.75 30.41
CA VAL A 339 23.99 -15.19 30.38
C VAL A 339 24.04 -16.62 30.93
N GLN A 340 24.16 -17.63 30.05
CA GLN A 340 24.76 -18.88 30.48
C GLN A 340 26.22 -18.59 30.72
N THR A 341 26.56 -18.31 31.97
CA THR A 341 27.95 -18.28 32.43
C THR A 341 28.52 -19.69 32.33
N TYR A 342 29.10 -20.01 31.18
CA TYR A 342 30.07 -21.11 31.14
C TYR A 342 31.33 -20.65 31.86
N ARG A 343 31.55 -21.18 33.07
CA ARG A 343 32.89 -21.16 33.70
C ARG A 343 33.82 -21.95 32.78
N THR A 344 34.59 -21.27 31.97
CA THR A 344 35.74 -21.88 31.29
C THR A 344 36.92 -21.86 32.22
N SER A 345 37.27 -23.04 32.74
CA SER A 345 38.64 -23.34 33.20
C SER A 345 39.59 -23.22 32.00
N GLY A 346 40.70 -22.49 32.21
CA GLY A 346 41.58 -21.95 31.18
C GLY A 346 42.12 -22.92 30.13
N SER A 347 42.26 -22.36 28.93
CA SER A 347 43.45 -22.53 28.08
C SER A 347 43.46 -21.43 27.02
N ARG A 348 44.58 -20.76 26.84
CA ARG A 348 44.81 -19.74 25.81
C ARG A 348 44.97 -20.41 24.46
N SER A 349 44.13 -20.07 23.49
CA SER A 349 44.44 -20.26 22.07
C SER A 349 43.95 -19.07 21.28
N SER A 350 44.81 -18.61 20.39
CA SER A 350 44.67 -17.42 19.54
C SER A 350 43.55 -17.62 18.51
N LEU A 351 42.54 -16.76 18.52
CA LEU A 351 41.47 -16.73 17.51
C LEU A 351 41.83 -15.73 16.39
N ARG A 352 41.91 -16.24 15.18
CA ARG A 352 41.92 -15.45 13.93
C ARG A 352 40.52 -14.87 13.70
N VAL A 353 40.46 -13.59 13.38
CA VAL A 353 39.22 -12.88 12.99
C VAL A 353 38.85 -13.32 11.57
N PRO A 354 37.64 -13.82 11.34
CA PRO A 354 37.16 -14.08 9.97
C PRO A 354 36.73 -12.75 9.30
N SER A 355 37.13 -12.56 8.06
CA SER A 355 36.70 -11.45 7.22
C SER A 355 35.18 -11.53 6.95
N VAL A 356 34.50 -10.44 7.18
CA VAL A 356 33.07 -10.26 6.86
C VAL A 356 32.91 -10.26 5.34
N ARG A 357 32.28 -11.29 4.78
CA ARG A 357 31.80 -11.27 3.40
C ARG A 357 30.49 -10.47 3.37
N SER A 358 30.42 -9.50 2.48
CA SER A 358 29.19 -8.75 2.15
C SER A 358 28.11 -9.72 1.67
N VAL A 359 26.99 -9.76 2.34
CA VAL A 359 25.79 -10.49 1.93
C VAL A 359 25.03 -9.62 0.93
N PRO A 360 24.73 -10.10 -0.28
CA PRO A 360 23.93 -9.34 -1.22
C PRO A 360 22.48 -9.23 -0.69
N VAL A 361 22.00 -8.01 -0.58
CA VAL A 361 20.59 -7.72 -0.26
C VAL A 361 19.75 -8.17 -1.46
N LYS A 362 18.84 -9.10 -1.25
CA LYS A 362 17.87 -9.48 -2.28
C LYS A 362 16.92 -8.30 -2.50
N PRO A 363 16.58 -7.94 -3.77
CA PRO A 363 15.58 -6.93 -4.05
C PRO A 363 14.25 -7.35 -3.41
N TRP A 364 13.60 -6.40 -2.71
CA TRP A 364 12.34 -6.69 -2.06
C TRP A 364 11.26 -7.02 -3.08
N ARG A 365 10.63 -8.14 -2.86
CA ARG A 365 9.45 -8.57 -3.61
C ARG A 365 8.23 -8.28 -2.74
N SER A 366 7.30 -7.52 -3.31
CA SER A 366 5.99 -7.19 -2.70
C SER A 366 5.08 -8.39 -2.58
#